data_7c500d88677017d169bb5acebc37aec5
#
_entry.id   7c500d88677017d169bb5acebc37aec5
#
_cell.length_a   1.000
_cell.length_b   1.000
_cell.length_c   1.000
_cell.angle_alpha   90.00
_cell.angle_beta   90.00
_cell.angle_gamma   90.00
#
_symmetry.space_group_name_H-M   'P 1'
#
loop_
_entity.id
_entity.type
_entity.pdbx_description
1 polymer ?
#
loop_
_entity_poly.entity_id
_entity_poly.type
_entity_poly.pdbx_seq_one_letter_code
_entity_poly.pdbx_strand_id
1 'polypeptide(L)'
;MKKILAILALSICTIATAQTAPKEKPMVVYDWKINRVVDGDTVEVATPWVPDPLAKKMSIRVFGVDTPEKGHRAMCPSEAQRGEAASAFTKKVITDSKTARVAILSWDKYGGRMLGDIILDNNTSLRALLIKNGFAREYYGEAKQSWCN
;
A
#
# COMPACT_ATOMS: atom_id res chain seq x y z
N MET A 1 -54.24 13.06 -41.78
CA MET A 1 -52.77 13.30 -41.91
C MET A 1 -52.14 13.15 -40.50
N LYS A 2 -51.55 11.98 -40.22
CA LYS A 2 -50.90 11.68 -38.92
C LYS A 2 -49.40 11.96 -39.06
N LYS A 3 -48.90 12.94 -38.32
CA LYS A 3 -47.46 13.22 -38.24
C LYS A 3 -46.82 12.27 -37.25
N ILE A 4 -45.92 11.42 -37.71
CA ILE A 4 -45.09 10.52 -36.89
C ILE A 4 -43.85 11.33 -36.47
N LEU A 5 -43.69 11.58 -35.17
CA LEU A 5 -42.52 12.22 -34.59
C LEU A 5 -41.50 11.12 -34.28
N ALA A 6 -40.41 11.05 -35.02
CA ALA A 6 -39.32 10.13 -34.72
C ALA A 6 -38.42 10.73 -33.66
N ILE A 7 -38.39 10.14 -32.46
CA ILE A 7 -37.47 10.50 -31.39
C ILE A 7 -36.14 9.77 -31.60
N LEU A 8 -35.13 10.52 -32.00
CA LEU A 8 -33.76 10.02 -32.15
C LEU A 8 -33.13 9.92 -30.73
N ALA A 9 -33.02 8.73 -30.19
CA ALA A 9 -32.32 8.50 -28.91
C ALA A 9 -30.80 8.56 -29.14
N LEU A 10 -30.18 9.62 -28.70
CA LEU A 10 -28.72 9.79 -28.71
C LEU A 10 -28.11 8.99 -27.55
N SER A 11 -27.54 7.81 -27.87
CA SER A 11 -26.83 6.96 -26.89
C SER A 11 -25.46 7.61 -26.59
N ILE A 12 -25.33 8.23 -25.42
CA ILE A 12 -24.05 8.77 -24.95
C ILE A 12 -23.22 7.61 -24.41
N CYS A 13 -22.28 7.14 -25.23
CA CYS A 13 -21.28 6.16 -24.80
C CYS A 13 -20.26 6.86 -23.90
N THR A 14 -20.37 6.69 -22.58
CA THR A 14 -19.36 7.18 -21.62
C THR A 14 -18.11 6.30 -21.75
N ILE A 15 -17.06 6.84 -22.37
CA ILE A 15 -15.74 6.23 -22.43
C ILE A 15 -15.14 6.35 -21.02
N ALA A 16 -15.14 5.26 -20.26
CA ALA A 16 -14.36 5.17 -19.02
C ALA A 16 -12.87 5.21 -19.41
N THR A 17 -12.22 6.33 -19.12
CA THR A 17 -10.75 6.43 -19.23
C THR A 17 -10.14 5.53 -18.17
N ALA A 18 -9.63 4.38 -18.58
CA ALA A 18 -8.79 3.55 -17.72
C ALA A 18 -7.53 4.36 -17.37
N GLN A 19 -7.43 4.79 -16.11
CA GLN A 19 -6.20 5.38 -15.59
C GLN A 19 -5.12 4.30 -15.60
N THR A 20 -4.16 4.43 -16.51
CA THR A 20 -2.96 3.59 -16.51
C THR A 20 -2.17 3.87 -15.25
N ALA A 21 -1.88 2.81 -14.48
CA ALA A 21 -1.01 2.91 -13.31
C ALA A 21 0.32 3.62 -13.69
N PRO A 22 0.85 4.50 -12.84
CA PRO A 22 2.11 5.19 -13.11
C PRO A 22 3.20 4.14 -13.39
N LYS A 23 4.01 4.35 -14.43
CA LYS A 23 5.15 3.47 -14.75
C LYS A 23 6.11 3.49 -13.58
N GLU A 24 6.14 2.41 -12.80
CA GLU A 24 6.95 2.32 -11.58
C GLU A 24 8.44 2.37 -11.95
N LYS A 25 9.21 3.18 -11.21
CA LYS A 25 10.66 3.15 -11.28
C LYS A 25 11.15 1.82 -10.73
N PRO A 26 12.26 1.25 -11.24
CA PRO A 26 12.83 0.04 -10.68
C PRO A 26 13.22 0.25 -9.22
N MET A 27 12.84 -0.69 -8.35
CA MET A 27 13.22 -0.69 -6.95
C MET A 27 14.58 -1.40 -6.77
N VAL A 28 15.38 -0.91 -5.86
CA VAL A 28 16.63 -1.57 -5.45
C VAL A 28 16.34 -2.45 -4.25
N VAL A 29 16.76 -3.73 -4.32
CA VAL A 29 16.46 -4.73 -3.28
C VAL A 29 17.66 -4.91 -2.35
N TYR A 30 17.39 -4.93 -1.05
CA TYR A 30 18.37 -5.08 0.02
C TYR A 30 17.95 -6.16 1.02
N ASP A 31 18.95 -6.89 1.56
CA ASP A 31 18.76 -7.88 2.63
C ASP A 31 18.82 -7.20 4.02
N TRP A 32 17.94 -6.23 4.26
CA TRP A 32 17.90 -5.53 5.54
C TRP A 32 17.00 -6.26 6.53
N LYS A 33 17.47 -6.34 7.78
CA LYS A 33 16.70 -6.98 8.85
C LYS A 33 15.44 -6.17 9.15
N ILE A 34 14.29 -6.81 9.05
CA ILE A 34 13.02 -6.27 9.51
C ILE A 34 12.94 -6.45 11.03
N ASN A 35 12.84 -5.35 11.77
CA ASN A 35 12.75 -5.35 13.23
C ASN A 35 11.32 -5.66 13.69
N ARG A 36 10.33 -5.00 13.07
CA ARG A 36 8.91 -5.16 13.42
C ARG A 36 7.98 -4.62 12.34
N VAL A 37 6.75 -5.05 12.39
CA VAL A 37 5.64 -4.45 11.64
C VAL A 37 5.07 -3.29 12.47
N VAL A 38 4.96 -2.13 11.86
CA VAL A 38 4.37 -0.92 12.47
C VAL A 38 2.87 -0.88 12.21
N ASP A 39 2.48 -1.04 10.94
CA ASP A 39 1.11 -1.04 10.45
C ASP A 39 0.93 -2.08 9.35
N GLY A 40 -0.27 -2.16 8.78
CA GLY A 40 -0.56 -3.05 7.65
C GLY A 40 0.38 -2.83 6.46
N ASP A 41 0.77 -1.59 6.20
CA ASP A 41 1.63 -1.20 5.07
C ASP A 41 2.99 -0.63 5.48
N THR A 42 3.39 -0.72 6.74
CA THR A 42 4.64 -0.11 7.21
C THR A 42 5.42 -1.05 8.10
N VAL A 43 6.70 -1.23 7.79
CA VAL A 43 7.66 -1.99 8.59
C VAL A 43 8.81 -1.10 9.06
N GLU A 44 9.45 -1.47 10.15
CA GLU A 44 10.70 -0.87 10.63
C GLU A 44 11.86 -1.83 10.35
N VAL A 45 12.92 -1.31 9.76
CA VAL A 45 14.14 -2.07 9.42
C VAL A 45 15.35 -1.57 10.20
N ALA A 46 16.32 -2.43 10.43
CA ALA A 46 17.60 -2.06 11.02
C ALA A 46 18.49 -1.36 9.99
N THR A 47 19.16 -0.29 10.40
CA THR A 47 20.13 0.47 9.60
C THR A 47 21.46 0.64 10.37
N PRO A 48 22.17 -0.46 10.68
CA PRO A 48 23.35 -0.41 11.56
C PRO A 48 24.53 0.38 10.96
N TRP A 49 24.54 0.58 9.66
CA TRP A 49 25.56 1.36 8.92
C TRP A 49 25.40 2.88 9.02
N VAL A 50 24.24 3.36 9.54
CA VAL A 50 24.01 4.80 9.74
C VAL A 50 24.90 5.27 10.88
N PRO A 51 25.69 6.37 10.71
CA PRO A 51 26.61 6.84 11.73
C PRO A 51 25.89 7.40 12.96
N ASP A 52 26.56 7.31 14.12
CA ASP A 52 26.08 7.98 15.32
C ASP A 52 26.13 9.53 15.13
N PRO A 53 25.19 10.29 15.72
CA PRO A 53 24.10 9.89 16.63
C PRO A 53 22.78 9.55 15.93
N LEU A 54 22.77 9.26 14.64
CA LEU A 54 21.56 8.99 13.89
C LEU A 54 20.89 7.66 14.32
N ALA A 55 19.57 7.58 14.13
CA ALA A 55 18.82 6.39 14.51
C ALA A 55 19.23 5.18 13.66
N LYS A 56 19.52 4.06 14.31
CA LYS A 56 19.87 2.77 13.65
C LYS A 56 18.67 2.00 13.12
N LYS A 57 17.61 2.72 12.74
CA LYS A 57 16.36 2.16 12.24
C LYS A 57 15.68 3.09 11.26
N MET A 58 14.93 2.54 10.32
CA MET A 58 14.21 3.26 9.29
C MET A 58 12.84 2.62 9.06
N SER A 59 11.82 3.44 8.82
CA SER A 59 10.51 2.94 8.41
C SER A 59 10.44 2.84 6.90
N ILE A 60 9.86 1.74 6.41
CA ILE A 60 9.54 1.50 5.01
C ILE A 60 8.02 1.42 4.89
N ARG A 61 7.43 2.30 4.10
CA ARG A 61 6.01 2.23 3.73
C ARG A 61 5.87 1.53 2.38
N VAL A 62 5.00 0.55 2.30
CA VAL A 62 4.66 -0.12 1.03
C VAL A 62 4.04 0.89 0.08
N PHE A 63 4.70 1.09 -1.07
CA PHE A 63 4.27 2.03 -2.09
C PHE A 63 3.02 1.52 -2.84
N GLY A 64 2.15 2.45 -3.20
CA GLY A 64 0.99 2.16 -4.05
C GLY A 64 -0.17 1.48 -3.31
N VAL A 65 -0.21 1.54 -1.98
CA VAL A 65 -1.32 1.01 -1.17
C VAL A 65 -1.75 1.97 -0.07
N ASP A 66 -3.01 1.83 0.33
CA ASP A 66 -3.59 2.36 1.54
C ASP A 66 -4.22 1.22 2.34
N THR A 67 -3.82 1.08 3.59
CA THR A 67 -4.40 0.15 4.55
C THR A 67 -5.26 0.89 5.58
N PRO A 68 -6.25 0.22 6.21
CA PRO A 68 -6.98 0.82 7.32
C PRO A 68 -6.02 1.21 8.44
N GLU A 69 -6.27 2.35 9.07
CA GLU A 69 -5.54 2.79 10.24
C GLU A 69 -5.95 1.97 11.47
N LYS A 70 -5.06 1.88 12.47
CA LYS A 70 -5.32 1.15 13.71
C LYS A 70 -5.23 2.03 14.95
N GLY A 71 -5.83 1.56 16.05
CA GLY A 71 -5.83 2.26 17.32
C GLY A 71 -6.43 3.66 17.21
N HIS A 72 -5.79 4.63 17.84
CA HIS A 72 -6.26 6.03 17.89
C HIS A 72 -6.20 6.79 16.55
N ARG A 73 -5.55 6.24 15.53
CA ARG A 73 -5.50 6.86 14.19
C ARG A 73 -6.69 6.48 13.31
N ALA A 74 -7.41 5.43 13.68
CA ALA A 74 -8.60 5.01 12.96
C ALA A 74 -9.74 6.02 13.14
N MET A 75 -10.48 6.29 12.08
CA MET A 75 -11.61 7.22 12.08
C MET A 75 -12.88 6.62 12.71
N CYS A 76 -12.92 5.29 12.87
CA CYS A 76 -14.04 4.57 13.46
C CYS A 76 -13.62 3.19 13.98
N PRO A 77 -14.42 2.53 14.84
CA PRO A 77 -14.09 1.21 15.37
C PRO A 77 -13.93 0.12 14.30
N SER A 78 -14.71 0.15 13.22
CA SER A 78 -14.59 -0.82 12.13
C SER A 78 -13.28 -0.67 11.36
N GLU A 79 -12.79 0.55 11.15
CA GLU A 79 -11.48 0.80 10.57
C GLU A 79 -10.37 0.29 11.50
N ALA A 80 -10.44 0.60 12.80
CA ALA A 80 -9.45 0.12 13.78
C ALA A 80 -9.32 -1.40 13.74
N GLN A 81 -10.44 -2.12 13.73
CA GLN A 81 -10.44 -3.58 13.64
C GLN A 81 -9.80 -4.09 12.35
N ARG A 82 -10.13 -3.47 11.22
CA ARG A 82 -9.52 -3.80 9.91
C ARG A 82 -8.03 -3.50 9.89
N GLY A 83 -7.59 -2.40 10.50
CA GLY A 83 -6.18 -2.01 10.61
C GLY A 83 -5.36 -3.01 11.45
N GLU A 84 -5.93 -3.50 12.56
CA GLU A 84 -5.30 -4.58 13.34
C GLU A 84 -5.21 -5.87 12.52
N ALA A 85 -6.26 -6.24 11.77
CA ALA A 85 -6.24 -7.41 10.90
C ALA A 85 -5.19 -7.29 9.78
N ALA A 86 -5.08 -6.12 9.13
CA ALA A 86 -4.05 -5.85 8.13
C ALA A 86 -2.63 -5.97 8.71
N SER A 87 -2.41 -5.39 9.91
CA SER A 87 -1.12 -5.48 10.60
C SER A 87 -0.77 -6.92 10.99
N ALA A 88 -1.75 -7.69 11.48
CA ALA A 88 -1.57 -9.10 11.83
C ALA A 88 -1.25 -9.94 10.58
N PHE A 89 -1.93 -9.69 9.46
CA PHE A 89 -1.64 -10.33 8.18
C PHE A 89 -0.22 -10.06 7.71
N THR A 90 0.21 -8.79 7.68
CA THR A 90 1.56 -8.39 7.31
C THR A 90 2.62 -9.06 8.18
N LYS A 91 2.39 -9.06 9.51
CA LYS A 91 3.28 -9.74 10.45
C LYS A 91 3.37 -11.24 10.14
N LYS A 92 2.22 -11.89 9.92
CA LYS A 92 2.17 -13.32 9.60
C LYS A 92 2.97 -13.65 8.33
N VAL A 93 2.71 -12.99 7.22
CA VAL A 93 3.38 -13.32 5.95
C VAL A 93 4.88 -13.04 5.97
N ILE A 94 5.35 -12.03 6.69
CA ILE A 94 6.78 -11.75 6.90
C ILE A 94 7.41 -12.84 7.78
N THR A 95 6.74 -13.25 8.86
CA THR A 95 7.27 -14.26 9.79
C THR A 95 7.30 -15.64 9.15
N ASP A 96 6.31 -15.99 8.34
CA ASP A 96 6.22 -17.29 7.67
C ASP A 96 7.20 -17.42 6.49
N SER A 97 7.69 -16.29 5.96
CA SER A 97 8.65 -16.27 4.85
C SER A 97 10.05 -16.66 5.33
N LYS A 98 10.73 -17.51 4.56
CA LYS A 98 12.15 -17.84 4.78
C LYS A 98 13.06 -16.66 4.47
N THR A 99 12.64 -15.84 3.49
CA THR A 99 13.34 -14.63 3.07
C THR A 99 12.35 -13.47 3.01
N ALA A 100 12.69 -12.35 3.63
CA ALA A 100 11.94 -11.11 3.49
C ALA A 100 12.95 -9.99 3.22
N ARG A 101 12.99 -9.50 1.98
CA ARG A 101 13.92 -8.47 1.51
C ARG A 101 13.20 -7.15 1.34
N VAL A 102 13.92 -6.06 1.49
CA VAL A 102 13.37 -4.70 1.37
C VAL A 102 13.67 -4.15 -0.01
N ALA A 103 12.66 -3.80 -0.78
CA ALA A 103 12.79 -3.14 -2.07
C ALA A 103 12.54 -1.63 -1.89
N ILE A 104 13.51 -0.79 -2.21
CA ILE A 104 13.43 0.66 -2.01
C ILE A 104 13.18 1.37 -3.34
N LEU A 105 12.17 2.23 -3.35
CA LEU A 105 11.80 3.08 -4.48
C LEU A 105 12.39 4.50 -4.33
N SER A 106 12.12 5.17 -3.21
CA SER A 106 12.48 6.56 -2.95
C SER A 106 12.26 6.95 -1.49
N TRP A 107 12.63 8.17 -1.13
CA TRP A 107 12.15 8.83 0.08
C TRP A 107 10.67 9.22 -0.05
N ASP A 108 9.94 9.11 1.06
CA ASP A 108 8.59 9.67 1.15
C ASP A 108 8.70 11.22 1.12
N LYS A 109 7.82 11.86 0.39
CA LYS A 109 7.77 13.34 0.25
C LYS A 109 7.58 14.08 1.58
N TYR A 110 7.07 13.40 2.59
CA TYR A 110 6.88 13.95 3.95
C TYR A 110 8.09 13.72 4.86
N GLY A 111 9.14 13.02 4.38
CA GLY A 111 10.31 12.67 5.18
C GLY A 111 10.06 11.56 6.20
N GLY A 112 11.11 11.19 6.94
CA GLY A 112 11.05 10.25 8.06
C GLY A 112 10.87 8.78 7.71
N ARG A 113 10.61 8.43 6.45
CA ARG A 113 10.48 7.04 5.97
C ARG A 113 10.80 6.92 4.49
N MET A 114 11.08 5.71 4.04
CA MET A 114 11.23 5.38 2.63
C MET A 114 9.94 4.77 2.08
N LEU A 115 9.74 4.91 0.76
CA LEU A 115 8.73 4.19 0.00
C LEU A 115 9.38 2.98 -0.65
N GLY A 116 8.70 1.86 -0.63
CA GLY A 116 9.22 0.63 -1.21
C GLY A 116 8.23 -0.52 -1.16
N ASP A 117 8.75 -1.75 -1.12
CA ASP A 117 7.96 -2.96 -0.93
C ASP A 117 8.76 -3.98 -0.10
N ILE A 118 8.10 -5.02 0.38
CA ILE A 118 8.75 -6.18 0.99
C ILE A 118 8.58 -7.36 0.03
N ILE A 119 9.71 -7.89 -0.38
CA ILE A 119 9.77 -9.04 -1.30
C ILE A 119 9.99 -10.30 -0.48
N LEU A 120 8.97 -11.13 -0.45
CA LEU A 120 8.90 -12.39 0.27
C LEU A 120 9.40 -13.54 -0.60
N ASP A 121 9.26 -14.77 -0.13
CA ASP A 121 9.60 -15.98 -0.86
C ASP A 121 9.01 -16.00 -2.29
N ASN A 122 9.74 -16.60 -3.24
CA ASN A 122 9.35 -16.69 -4.65
C ASN A 122 9.10 -15.33 -5.31
N ASN A 123 9.81 -14.27 -4.86
CA ASN A 123 9.64 -12.90 -5.32
C ASN A 123 8.21 -12.35 -5.15
N THR A 124 7.49 -12.83 -4.15
CA THR A 124 6.14 -12.38 -3.86
C THR A 124 6.17 -11.00 -3.21
N SER A 125 5.46 -10.04 -3.77
CA SER A 125 5.30 -8.68 -3.26
C SER A 125 4.31 -8.64 -2.10
N LEU A 126 4.67 -8.00 -0.98
CA LEU A 126 3.73 -7.75 0.12
C LEU A 126 2.56 -6.88 -0.34
N ARG A 127 2.84 -5.84 -1.16
CA ARG A 127 1.81 -5.02 -1.79
C ARG A 127 0.77 -5.87 -2.49
N ALA A 128 1.20 -6.78 -3.35
CA ALA A 128 0.30 -7.64 -4.12
C ALA A 128 -0.55 -8.54 -3.20
N LEU A 129 0.05 -9.07 -2.13
CA LEU A 129 -0.67 -9.89 -1.15
C LEU A 129 -1.72 -9.09 -0.38
N LEU A 130 -1.40 -7.86 0.06
CA LEU A 130 -2.32 -7.00 0.77
C LEU A 130 -3.55 -6.67 -0.07
N ILE A 131 -3.36 -6.29 -1.33
CA ILE A 131 -4.45 -5.99 -2.27
C ILE A 131 -5.28 -7.25 -2.54
N LYS A 132 -4.63 -8.36 -2.90
CA LYS A 132 -5.28 -9.63 -3.23
C LYS A 132 -6.17 -10.15 -2.09
N ASN A 133 -5.77 -9.94 -0.84
CA ASN A 133 -6.50 -10.41 0.35
C ASN A 133 -7.45 -9.35 0.93
N GLY A 134 -7.62 -8.20 0.29
CA GLY A 134 -8.55 -7.15 0.71
C GLY A 134 -8.10 -6.36 1.96
N PHE A 135 -6.82 -6.45 2.35
CA PHE A 135 -6.23 -5.69 3.45
C PHE A 135 -5.74 -4.30 3.02
N ALA A 136 -5.62 -4.06 1.72
CA ALA A 136 -5.25 -2.77 1.17
C ALA A 136 -6.04 -2.46 -0.11
N ARG A 137 -6.11 -1.19 -0.46
CA ARG A 137 -6.55 -0.67 -1.75
C ARG A 137 -5.38 -0.04 -2.47
N GLU A 138 -5.41 0.00 -3.79
CA GLU A 138 -4.44 0.78 -4.56
C GLU A 138 -4.57 2.26 -4.20
N TYR A 139 -3.41 2.91 -4.02
CA TYR A 139 -3.34 4.32 -3.62
C TYR A 139 -2.04 4.97 -4.12
N TYR A 140 -2.16 6.02 -4.91
CA TYR A 140 -1.02 6.75 -5.48
C TYR A 140 -1.00 8.24 -5.12
N GLY A 141 -1.77 8.64 -4.11
CA GLY A 141 -1.79 10.02 -3.59
C GLY A 141 -3.06 10.81 -3.90
N GLU A 142 -4.08 10.17 -4.46
CA GLU A 142 -5.43 10.70 -4.61
C GLU A 142 -6.14 10.85 -3.27
N ALA A 143 -7.41 11.27 -3.27
CA ALA A 143 -8.22 11.31 -2.05
C ALA A 143 -8.44 9.89 -1.51
N LYS A 144 -8.11 9.66 -0.23
CA LYS A 144 -8.32 8.38 0.43
C LYS A 144 -9.81 8.03 0.51
N GLN A 145 -10.14 6.78 0.22
CA GLN A 145 -11.48 6.24 0.45
C GLN A 145 -11.64 5.83 1.90
N SER A 146 -12.84 6.08 2.48
CA SER A 146 -13.13 5.67 3.85
C SER A 146 -13.06 4.16 4.04
N TRP A 147 -12.51 3.72 5.17
CA TRP A 147 -12.54 2.34 5.66
C TRP A 147 -13.65 2.11 6.69
N CYS A 148 -14.44 3.16 6.99
CA CYS A 148 -15.56 3.13 7.90
C CYS A 148 -16.84 2.72 7.14
N ASN A 149 -17.41 1.58 7.51
CA ASN A 149 -18.75 1.13 7.10
C ASN A 149 -19.33 0.27 8.22
#